data_78b22fe035f876c427502cd4c65d33c2
#
_entry.id   78b22fe035f876c427502cd4c65d33c2
#
_cell.length_a   1.000
_cell.length_b   1.000
_cell.length_c   1.000
_cell.angle_alpha   90.00
_cell.angle_beta   90.00
_cell.angle_gamma   90.00
#
_symmetry.space_group_name_H-M   'P 1'
#
loop_
_entity.id
_entity.type
_entity.pdbx_description
1 polymer ?
#
loop_
_entity_poly.entity_id
_entity_poly.type
_entity_poly.pdbx_seq_one_letter_code
_entity_poly.pdbx_strand_id
1 'polypeptide(L)'
;MAIDQQGFASPEVGALFVSFGEWLEREMDVKKAAARVHTYFDFFSQIDHLWGRIPSYEALLEHFHAGGLRRAEVPMRWLVEAHGVRATADAREAHSEQRRLDELLSQVTGQWESDVLTKYHRALIAKLSQHDVQLRSVRLAIRSAVNFLNQVQLTGGALPTQRTLESFWRHWPGQVAAVTGFINFLNKTLNLKLDPRPNEKWLKAAKRHKSERELIDLFKNRYEVRDFEVKWIVKGLAYFHGIRRADRKSLDFRPASFREVAGFEVDFAGSTLWVPSAESYGSTHVDAETLGEATLLIAGSGDRPR
;
A
#
# COMPACT_ATOMS: atom_id res chain seq x y z
N MET A 1 -35.37 -28.59 -10.50
CA MET A 1 -34.64 -28.09 -9.31
C MET A 1 -34.80 -28.97 -8.05
N ALA A 2 -35.84 -29.81 -7.93
CA ALA A 2 -36.03 -30.70 -6.76
C ALA A 2 -34.85 -31.67 -6.49
N ILE A 3 -34.07 -32.04 -7.50
CA ILE A 3 -32.94 -32.98 -7.37
C ILE A 3 -31.78 -32.40 -6.54
N ASP A 4 -31.54 -31.10 -6.69
CA ASP A 4 -30.38 -30.46 -6.02
C ASP A 4 -30.64 -30.13 -4.55
N GLN A 5 -31.92 -30.07 -4.13
CA GLN A 5 -32.28 -29.86 -2.73
C GLN A 5 -31.80 -31.01 -1.83
N GLN A 6 -31.73 -32.24 -2.35
CA GLN A 6 -31.28 -33.42 -1.60
C GLN A 6 -29.75 -33.45 -1.37
N GLY A 7 -29.01 -32.60 -2.03
CA GLY A 7 -27.56 -32.48 -1.86
C GLY A 7 -27.13 -31.67 -0.63
N PHE A 8 -28.07 -31.08 0.12
CA PHE A 8 -27.79 -30.27 1.30
C PHE A 8 -28.19 -31.00 2.59
N ALA A 9 -27.37 -30.90 3.64
CA ALA A 9 -27.64 -31.47 4.95
C ALA A 9 -28.73 -30.68 5.68
N SER A 10 -28.75 -29.36 5.50
CA SER A 10 -29.79 -28.49 6.09
C SER A 10 -30.95 -28.29 5.11
N PRO A 11 -32.21 -28.65 5.54
CA PRO A 11 -33.38 -28.36 4.72
C PRO A 11 -33.55 -26.86 4.43
N GLU A 12 -33.07 -25.99 5.33
CA GLU A 12 -33.12 -24.54 5.17
C GLU A 12 -32.28 -24.11 3.97
N VAL A 13 -31.03 -24.58 3.88
CA VAL A 13 -30.12 -24.23 2.78
C VAL A 13 -30.60 -24.87 1.46
N GLY A 14 -31.16 -26.08 1.50
CA GLY A 14 -31.82 -26.68 0.34
C GLY A 14 -32.95 -25.81 -0.21
N ALA A 15 -33.82 -25.28 0.67
CA ALA A 15 -34.88 -24.37 0.30
C ALA A 15 -34.34 -23.03 -0.25
N LEU A 16 -33.27 -22.52 0.34
CA LEU A 16 -32.58 -21.33 -0.16
C LEU A 16 -32.02 -21.51 -1.57
N PHE A 17 -31.41 -22.67 -1.85
CA PHE A 17 -30.88 -22.98 -3.19
C PHE A 17 -32.00 -23.07 -4.23
N VAL A 18 -33.17 -23.62 -3.90
CA VAL A 18 -34.36 -23.61 -4.76
C VAL A 18 -34.84 -22.18 -5.02
N SER A 19 -34.99 -21.37 -3.95
CA SER A 19 -35.39 -19.96 -4.07
C SER A 19 -34.40 -19.13 -4.91
N PHE A 20 -33.11 -19.39 -4.77
CA PHE A 20 -32.08 -18.80 -5.63
C PHE A 20 -32.30 -19.17 -7.11
N GLY A 21 -32.58 -20.43 -7.37
CA GLY A 21 -32.85 -20.91 -8.72
C GLY A 21 -34.09 -20.24 -9.35
N GLU A 22 -35.18 -20.10 -8.58
CA GLU A 22 -36.40 -19.39 -9.01
C GLU A 22 -36.13 -17.90 -9.28
N TRP A 23 -35.28 -17.26 -8.45
CA TRP A 23 -34.85 -15.90 -8.68
C TRP A 23 -34.01 -15.79 -9.95
N LEU A 24 -33.10 -16.76 -10.19
CA LEU A 24 -32.26 -16.81 -11.36
C LEU A 24 -33.08 -16.98 -12.67
N GLU A 25 -34.17 -17.76 -12.63
CA GLU A 25 -35.13 -17.90 -13.73
C GLU A 25 -35.87 -16.60 -14.08
N ARG A 26 -36.06 -15.73 -13.08
CA ARG A 26 -36.66 -14.40 -13.30
C ARG A 26 -35.66 -13.39 -13.89
N GLU A 27 -34.37 -13.54 -13.53
CA GLU A 27 -33.31 -12.64 -13.99
C GLU A 27 -32.79 -12.97 -15.37
N MET A 28 -32.98 -14.20 -15.85
CA MET A 28 -32.50 -14.63 -17.16
C MET A 28 -33.38 -15.71 -17.78
N ASP A 29 -33.12 -16.06 -19.05
CA ASP A 29 -33.79 -17.15 -19.74
C ASP A 29 -33.67 -18.48 -18.96
N VAL A 30 -34.79 -19.25 -18.91
CA VAL A 30 -34.88 -20.52 -18.15
C VAL A 30 -33.78 -21.53 -18.51
N LYS A 31 -33.40 -21.65 -19.79
CA LYS A 31 -32.34 -22.55 -20.24
C LYS A 31 -30.97 -22.10 -19.71
N LYS A 32 -30.72 -20.80 -19.69
CA LYS A 32 -29.50 -20.23 -19.15
C LYS A 32 -29.44 -20.35 -17.62
N ALA A 33 -30.58 -20.15 -16.94
CA ALA A 33 -30.68 -20.33 -15.51
C ALA A 33 -30.37 -21.81 -15.10
N ALA A 34 -31.00 -22.75 -15.77
CA ALA A 34 -30.78 -24.18 -15.53
C ALA A 34 -29.29 -24.61 -15.75
N ALA A 35 -28.63 -24.07 -16.77
CA ALA A 35 -27.21 -24.34 -17.01
C ALA A 35 -26.28 -23.69 -15.96
N ARG A 36 -26.67 -22.55 -15.39
CA ARG A 36 -25.84 -21.78 -14.46
C ARG A 36 -26.02 -22.15 -12.99
N VAL A 37 -27.22 -22.57 -12.58
CA VAL A 37 -27.51 -22.83 -11.16
C VAL A 37 -26.51 -23.80 -10.54
N HIS A 38 -26.13 -24.84 -11.26
CA HIS A 38 -25.16 -25.85 -10.80
C HIS A 38 -23.75 -25.29 -10.56
N THR A 39 -23.37 -24.23 -11.25
CA THR A 39 -22.04 -23.60 -11.04
C THR A 39 -21.93 -22.95 -9.67
N TYR A 40 -23.03 -22.71 -9.00
CA TYR A 40 -23.09 -22.11 -7.68
C TYR A 40 -23.37 -23.12 -6.54
N PHE A 41 -23.51 -24.41 -6.88
CA PHE A 41 -23.76 -25.47 -5.91
C PHE A 41 -22.69 -25.49 -4.81
N ASP A 42 -21.40 -25.42 -5.19
CA ASP A 42 -20.29 -25.40 -4.23
C ASP A 42 -20.37 -24.23 -3.24
N PHE A 43 -20.82 -23.06 -3.69
CA PHE A 43 -20.98 -21.90 -2.82
C PHE A 43 -22.06 -22.16 -1.74
N PHE A 44 -23.22 -22.70 -2.13
CA PHE A 44 -24.28 -23.03 -1.20
C PHE A 44 -23.94 -24.25 -0.32
N SER A 45 -23.23 -25.26 -0.86
CA SER A 45 -22.76 -26.41 -0.12
C SER A 45 -21.79 -26.01 1.01
N GLN A 46 -20.90 -25.04 0.76
CA GLN A 46 -20.03 -24.49 1.80
C GLN A 46 -20.81 -23.71 2.85
N ILE A 47 -21.85 -22.94 2.46
CA ILE A 47 -22.76 -22.26 3.40
C ILE A 47 -23.49 -23.28 4.27
N ASP A 48 -23.97 -24.37 3.68
CA ASP A 48 -24.65 -25.45 4.38
C ASP A 48 -23.72 -26.10 5.42
N HIS A 49 -22.55 -26.49 4.99
CA HIS A 49 -21.56 -27.16 5.85
C HIS A 49 -21.10 -26.31 7.03
N LEU A 50 -20.91 -25.03 6.83
CA LEU A 50 -20.35 -24.14 7.85
C LEU A 50 -21.39 -23.50 8.77
N TRP A 51 -22.55 -23.17 8.24
CA TRP A 51 -23.54 -22.38 9.01
C TRP A 51 -24.94 -23.00 9.02
N GLY A 52 -25.30 -23.85 8.06
CA GLY A 52 -26.64 -24.43 7.93
C GLY A 52 -27.77 -23.40 7.69
N ARG A 53 -27.42 -22.13 7.52
CA ARG A 53 -28.32 -20.97 7.34
C ARG A 53 -27.60 -19.86 6.59
N ILE A 54 -28.30 -18.77 6.23
CA ILE A 54 -27.68 -17.58 5.65
C ILE A 54 -26.76 -16.91 6.68
N PRO A 55 -25.43 -16.81 6.42
CA PRO A 55 -24.51 -16.11 7.31
C PRO A 55 -24.55 -14.60 7.07
N SER A 56 -23.93 -13.83 7.97
CA SER A 56 -23.70 -12.40 7.76
C SER A 56 -22.70 -12.17 6.63
N TYR A 57 -22.68 -10.94 6.08
CA TYR A 57 -21.70 -10.57 5.04
C TYR A 57 -20.25 -10.72 5.54
N GLU A 58 -20.01 -10.36 6.80
CA GLU A 58 -18.69 -10.47 7.43
C GLU A 58 -18.23 -11.94 7.49
N ALA A 59 -19.11 -12.86 7.88
CA ALA A 59 -18.80 -14.30 7.91
C ALA A 59 -18.51 -14.85 6.50
N LEU A 60 -19.30 -14.44 5.49
CA LEU A 60 -19.05 -14.77 4.09
C LEU A 60 -17.68 -14.22 3.63
N LEU A 61 -17.36 -13.00 4.00
CA LEU A 61 -16.10 -12.34 3.61
C LEU A 61 -14.89 -13.00 4.27
N GLU A 62 -15.03 -13.43 5.52
CA GLU A 62 -13.96 -14.12 6.26
C GLU A 62 -13.63 -15.47 5.60
N HIS A 63 -14.64 -16.24 5.22
CA HIS A 63 -14.44 -17.57 4.63
C HIS A 63 -14.05 -17.52 3.15
N PHE A 64 -14.85 -16.84 2.32
CA PHE A 64 -14.65 -16.82 0.87
C PHE A 64 -13.63 -15.79 0.39
N HIS A 65 -13.26 -14.84 1.23
CA HIS A 65 -12.49 -13.65 0.90
C HIS A 65 -13.11 -12.83 -0.24
N ALA A 66 -12.61 -11.63 -0.49
CA ALA A 66 -13.15 -10.75 -1.54
C ALA A 66 -13.09 -11.38 -2.95
N GLY A 67 -12.10 -12.24 -3.21
CA GLY A 67 -11.95 -12.94 -4.50
C GLY A 67 -13.00 -14.03 -4.72
N GLY A 68 -13.32 -14.81 -3.68
CA GLY A 68 -14.37 -15.83 -3.71
C GLY A 68 -15.76 -15.21 -3.88
N LEU A 69 -16.08 -14.17 -3.09
CA LEU A 69 -17.35 -13.46 -3.21
C LEU A 69 -17.53 -12.78 -4.58
N ARG A 70 -16.44 -12.33 -5.20
CA ARG A 70 -16.48 -11.79 -6.57
C ARG A 70 -16.80 -12.87 -7.60
N ARG A 71 -16.31 -14.12 -7.44
CA ARG A 71 -16.69 -15.25 -8.28
C ARG A 71 -18.15 -15.69 -8.06
N ALA A 72 -18.65 -15.50 -6.84
CA ALA A 72 -20.05 -15.74 -6.45
C ALA A 72 -20.92 -14.48 -6.56
N GLU A 73 -20.63 -13.57 -7.49
CA GLU A 73 -21.34 -12.28 -7.64
C GLU A 73 -22.84 -12.44 -7.78
N VAL A 74 -23.30 -13.43 -8.56
CA VAL A 74 -24.71 -13.67 -8.81
C VAL A 74 -25.45 -14.15 -7.55
N PRO A 75 -25.01 -15.19 -6.82
CA PRO A 75 -25.60 -15.53 -5.52
C PRO A 75 -25.50 -14.38 -4.51
N MET A 76 -24.40 -13.63 -4.50
CA MET A 76 -24.26 -12.47 -3.59
C MET A 76 -25.30 -11.39 -3.90
N ARG A 77 -25.59 -11.10 -5.18
CA ARG A 77 -26.65 -10.16 -5.56
C ARG A 77 -28.01 -10.64 -5.04
N TRP A 78 -28.33 -11.92 -5.24
CA TRP A 78 -29.55 -12.50 -4.69
C TRP A 78 -29.63 -12.42 -3.17
N LEU A 79 -28.55 -12.72 -2.44
CA LEU A 79 -28.48 -12.59 -0.99
C LEU A 79 -28.75 -11.14 -0.52
N VAL A 80 -28.27 -10.15 -1.27
CA VAL A 80 -28.54 -8.73 -0.98
C VAL A 80 -30.03 -8.41 -1.22
N GLU A 81 -30.56 -8.80 -2.37
CA GLU A 81 -31.91 -8.44 -2.80
C GLU A 81 -33.01 -9.20 -2.02
N ALA A 82 -32.86 -10.50 -1.85
CA ALA A 82 -33.86 -11.35 -1.24
C ALA A 82 -33.74 -11.48 0.30
N HIS A 83 -32.52 -11.35 0.83
CA HIS A 83 -32.23 -11.63 2.24
C HIS A 83 -31.56 -10.47 2.98
N GLY A 84 -31.36 -9.34 2.33
CA GLY A 84 -30.82 -8.13 2.98
C GLY A 84 -29.38 -8.25 3.47
N VAL A 85 -28.59 -9.20 2.93
CA VAL A 85 -27.16 -9.37 3.27
C VAL A 85 -26.37 -8.19 2.73
N ARG A 86 -26.12 -7.17 3.56
CA ARG A 86 -25.51 -5.91 3.11
C ARG A 86 -24.00 -6.04 2.98
N ALA A 87 -23.52 -5.91 1.75
CA ALA A 87 -22.09 -5.78 1.44
C ALA A 87 -21.62 -4.35 1.70
N THR A 88 -20.97 -4.10 2.83
CA THR A 88 -20.42 -2.78 3.14
C THR A 88 -18.99 -2.63 2.63
N ALA A 89 -18.65 -1.43 2.12
CA ALA A 89 -17.29 -1.11 1.70
C ALA A 89 -16.33 -1.18 2.89
N ASP A 90 -16.79 -0.72 4.05
CA ASP A 90 -16.01 -0.68 5.30
C ASP A 90 -15.64 -2.08 5.79
N ALA A 91 -16.58 -3.05 5.77
CA ALA A 91 -16.29 -4.44 6.12
C ALA A 91 -15.24 -5.06 5.18
N ARG A 92 -15.32 -4.77 3.86
CA ARG A 92 -14.32 -5.23 2.88
C ARG A 92 -12.95 -4.61 3.12
N GLU A 93 -12.89 -3.32 3.43
CA GLU A 93 -11.64 -2.64 3.74
C GLU A 93 -11.03 -3.18 5.04
N ALA A 94 -11.82 -3.29 6.11
CA ALA A 94 -11.38 -3.82 7.39
C ALA A 94 -10.84 -5.26 7.26
N HIS A 95 -11.55 -6.15 6.57
CA HIS A 95 -11.08 -7.51 6.32
C HIS A 95 -9.77 -7.53 5.48
N SER A 96 -9.68 -6.69 4.45
CA SER A 96 -8.47 -6.58 3.63
C SER A 96 -7.26 -6.07 4.43
N GLU A 97 -7.47 -5.09 5.31
CA GLU A 97 -6.42 -4.57 6.18
C GLU A 97 -6.02 -5.59 7.26
N GLN A 98 -6.97 -6.34 7.83
CA GLN A 98 -6.70 -7.41 8.79
C GLN A 98 -5.84 -8.50 8.14
N ARG A 99 -6.23 -9.01 6.97
CA ARG A 99 -5.46 -10.04 6.27
C ARG A 99 -4.02 -9.58 5.97
N ARG A 100 -3.85 -8.34 5.51
CA ARG A 100 -2.52 -7.76 5.27
C ARG A 100 -1.71 -7.60 6.55
N LEU A 101 -2.38 -7.37 7.67
CA LEU A 101 -1.76 -7.31 8.98
C LEU A 101 -1.26 -8.69 9.43
N ASP A 102 -2.08 -9.73 9.26
CA ASP A 102 -1.74 -11.11 9.59
C ASP A 102 -0.57 -11.61 8.71
N GLU A 103 -0.60 -11.29 7.41
CA GLU A 103 0.51 -11.55 6.48
C GLU A 103 1.82 -10.87 6.94
N LEU A 104 1.77 -9.65 7.48
CA LEU A 104 2.94 -8.97 8.02
C LEU A 104 3.46 -9.62 9.30
N LEU A 105 2.57 -10.00 10.22
CA LEU A 105 2.94 -10.65 11.46
C LEU A 105 3.64 -12.01 11.21
N SER A 106 3.21 -12.75 10.18
CA SER A 106 3.82 -14.03 9.79
C SER A 106 5.20 -13.93 9.14
N GLN A 107 5.63 -12.72 8.71
CA GLN A 107 6.95 -12.52 8.07
C GLN A 107 8.12 -12.53 9.05
N VAL A 108 7.86 -12.51 10.34
CA VAL A 108 8.88 -12.51 11.38
C VAL A 108 8.94 -13.90 12.02
N THR A 109 10.06 -14.61 11.82
CA THR A 109 10.21 -16.01 12.23
C THR A 109 11.07 -16.21 13.48
N GLY A 110 11.88 -15.20 13.88
CA GLY A 110 12.67 -15.26 15.10
C GLY A 110 11.77 -15.24 16.33
N GLN A 111 12.07 -16.10 17.35
CA GLN A 111 11.24 -16.20 18.55
C GLN A 111 11.15 -14.87 19.29
N TRP A 112 12.27 -14.21 19.54
CA TRP A 112 12.32 -12.94 20.24
C TRP A 112 11.62 -11.83 19.44
N GLU A 113 11.90 -11.75 18.14
CA GLU A 113 11.34 -10.78 17.22
C GLU A 113 9.81 -10.92 17.14
N SER A 114 9.33 -12.16 17.05
CA SER A 114 7.90 -12.47 17.01
C SER A 114 7.21 -12.09 18.33
N ASP A 115 7.82 -12.39 19.49
CA ASP A 115 7.29 -12.02 20.80
C ASP A 115 7.18 -10.51 20.98
N VAL A 116 8.22 -9.79 20.58
CA VAL A 116 8.26 -8.31 20.65
C VAL A 116 7.21 -7.70 19.70
N LEU A 117 7.12 -8.21 18.48
CA LEU A 117 6.15 -7.74 17.48
C LEU A 117 4.71 -7.99 17.97
N THR A 118 4.44 -9.16 18.55
CA THR A 118 3.14 -9.50 19.14
C THR A 118 2.76 -8.54 20.29
N LYS A 119 3.70 -8.23 21.16
CA LYS A 119 3.49 -7.24 22.25
C LYS A 119 3.22 -5.85 21.70
N TYR A 120 3.95 -5.43 20.66
CA TYR A 120 3.74 -4.15 20.01
C TYR A 120 2.37 -4.09 19.33
N HIS A 121 1.99 -5.14 18.60
CA HIS A 121 0.66 -5.26 17.98
C HIS A 121 -0.45 -5.13 19.02
N ARG A 122 -0.39 -5.86 20.15
CA ARG A 122 -1.37 -5.74 21.24
C ARG A 122 -1.46 -4.30 21.78
N ALA A 123 -0.32 -3.63 21.94
CA ALA A 123 -0.30 -2.25 22.41
C ALA A 123 -0.94 -1.26 21.42
N LEU A 124 -0.82 -1.53 20.11
CA LEU A 124 -1.48 -0.73 19.06
C LEU A 124 -2.99 -0.99 19.01
N ILE A 125 -3.42 -2.26 19.12
CA ILE A 125 -4.85 -2.63 19.16
C ILE A 125 -5.53 -2.04 20.40
N ALA A 126 -4.87 -2.05 21.56
CA ALA A 126 -5.42 -1.41 22.76
C ALA A 126 -5.64 0.10 22.59
N LYS A 127 -4.79 0.78 21.81
CA LYS A 127 -4.98 2.19 21.44
C LYS A 127 -6.11 2.41 20.45
N LEU A 128 -6.32 1.46 19.55
CA LEU A 128 -7.38 1.51 18.55
C LEU A 128 -8.76 1.52 19.20
N SER A 129 -8.95 0.74 20.29
CA SER A 129 -10.21 0.71 21.07
C SER A 129 -10.45 1.96 21.92
N GLN A 130 -9.43 2.75 22.21
CA GLN A 130 -9.51 3.96 23.03
C GLN A 130 -9.56 5.27 22.23
N HIS A 131 -9.07 5.27 21.02
CA HIS A 131 -8.92 6.45 20.16
C HIS A 131 -9.31 6.03 18.76
N ASP A 132 -9.92 6.89 18.02
CA ASP A 132 -10.40 6.66 16.64
C ASP A 132 -9.24 6.41 15.63
N VAL A 133 -8.40 5.43 15.94
CA VAL A 133 -7.26 5.02 15.12
C VAL A 133 -7.72 3.94 14.13
N GLN A 134 -7.53 4.17 12.86
CA GLN A 134 -7.90 3.20 11.81
C GLN A 134 -6.95 1.99 11.80
N LEU A 135 -7.49 0.80 11.50
CA LEU A 135 -6.72 -0.44 11.35
C LEU A 135 -5.56 -0.31 10.32
N ARG A 136 -5.76 0.51 9.29
CA ARG A 136 -4.72 0.87 8.33
C ARG A 136 -3.49 1.51 8.99
N SER A 137 -3.69 2.37 10.00
CA SER A 137 -2.58 3.00 10.74
C SER A 137 -1.81 1.97 11.56
N VAL A 138 -2.51 1.01 12.17
CA VAL A 138 -1.89 -0.13 12.88
C VAL A 138 -1.03 -0.93 11.90
N ARG A 139 -1.56 -1.30 10.74
CA ARG A 139 -0.81 -2.04 9.72
C ARG A 139 0.45 -1.31 9.24
N LEU A 140 0.38 0.00 9.04
CA LEU A 140 1.54 0.80 8.63
C LEU A 140 2.62 0.84 9.73
N ALA A 141 2.24 0.93 11.00
CA ALA A 141 3.16 0.87 12.13
C ALA A 141 3.80 -0.53 12.25
N ILE A 142 3.02 -1.60 12.12
CA ILE A 142 3.51 -2.98 12.13
C ILE A 142 4.47 -3.23 10.96
N ARG A 143 4.16 -2.76 9.74
CA ARG A 143 5.05 -2.89 8.59
C ARG A 143 6.44 -2.31 8.85
N SER A 144 6.52 -1.13 9.47
CA SER A 144 7.82 -0.53 9.79
C SER A 144 8.58 -1.31 10.86
N ALA A 145 7.89 -1.89 11.84
CA ALA A 145 8.48 -2.77 12.84
C ALA A 145 9.01 -4.07 12.23
N VAL A 146 8.23 -4.72 11.35
CA VAL A 146 8.64 -5.92 10.61
C VAL A 146 9.88 -5.65 9.77
N ASN A 147 9.89 -4.55 9.02
CA ASN A 147 11.06 -4.18 8.20
C ASN A 147 12.30 -3.95 9.07
N PHE A 148 12.14 -3.33 10.24
CA PHE A 148 13.25 -3.15 11.19
C PHE A 148 13.75 -4.48 11.73
N LEU A 149 12.88 -5.33 12.22
CA LEU A 149 13.25 -6.64 12.82
C LEU A 149 13.92 -7.56 11.78
N ASN A 150 13.39 -7.64 10.56
CA ASN A 150 13.97 -8.44 9.48
C ASN A 150 15.33 -7.92 9.01
N GLN A 151 15.55 -6.59 9.02
CA GLN A 151 16.84 -5.99 8.62
C GLN A 151 17.92 -6.20 9.68
N VAL A 152 17.54 -6.17 10.96
CA VAL A 152 18.52 -6.19 12.07
C VAL A 152 19.04 -7.59 12.33
N GLN A 153 18.27 -8.65 11.99
CA GLN A 153 18.63 -10.07 12.16
C GLN A 153 19.46 -10.32 13.44
N LEU A 154 18.80 -10.09 14.58
CA LEU A 154 19.47 -10.20 15.88
C LEU A 154 19.84 -11.66 16.15
N THR A 155 21.13 -11.99 16.07
CA THR A 155 21.61 -13.33 16.40
C THR A 155 21.78 -13.46 17.92
N GLY A 156 21.36 -14.62 18.48
CA GLY A 156 21.64 -14.99 19.85
C GLY A 156 20.93 -14.16 20.94
N GLY A 157 19.76 -13.55 20.64
CA GLY A 157 18.99 -12.79 21.62
C GLY A 157 19.57 -11.39 21.93
N ALA A 158 20.47 -10.89 21.08
CA ALA A 158 21.02 -9.54 21.21
C ALA A 158 19.91 -8.49 21.06
N LEU A 159 19.98 -7.42 21.86
CA LEU A 159 19.05 -6.30 21.78
C LEU A 159 19.48 -5.28 20.70
N PRO A 160 18.54 -4.59 20.06
CA PRO A 160 18.86 -3.54 19.11
C PRO A 160 19.71 -2.43 19.77
N THR A 161 20.72 -1.96 19.04
CA THR A 161 21.59 -0.84 19.46
C THR A 161 21.31 0.38 18.60
N GLN A 162 21.81 1.56 19.03
CA GLN A 162 21.73 2.78 18.21
C GLN A 162 22.36 2.56 16.81
N ARG A 163 23.47 1.81 16.75
CA ARG A 163 24.15 1.50 15.49
C ARG A 163 23.28 0.66 14.53
N THR A 164 22.50 -0.30 15.06
CA THR A 164 21.56 -1.09 14.25
C THR A 164 20.41 -0.24 13.74
N LEU A 165 19.90 0.70 14.54
CA LEU A 165 18.88 1.65 14.12
C LEU A 165 19.38 2.59 13.01
N GLU A 166 20.60 3.12 13.15
CA GLU A 166 21.23 3.95 12.12
C GLU A 166 21.47 3.17 10.83
N SER A 167 21.87 1.90 10.92
CA SER A 167 22.00 1.01 9.76
C SER A 167 20.66 0.81 9.04
N PHE A 168 19.59 0.60 9.79
CA PHE A 168 18.24 0.51 9.24
C PHE A 168 17.85 1.79 8.48
N TRP A 169 18.09 2.97 9.05
CA TRP A 169 17.79 4.23 8.38
C TRP A 169 18.57 4.45 7.08
N ARG A 170 19.82 3.97 7.02
CA ARG A 170 20.63 4.03 5.79
C ARG A 170 19.98 3.24 4.66
N HIS A 171 19.41 2.09 4.95
CA HIS A 171 18.69 1.27 3.96
C HIS A 171 17.29 1.83 3.66
N TRP A 172 16.60 2.35 4.67
CA TRP A 172 15.21 2.77 4.60
C TRP A 172 14.99 4.22 5.09
N PRO A 173 15.61 5.24 4.47
CA PRO A 173 15.51 6.63 4.95
C PRO A 173 14.08 7.18 4.93
N GLY A 174 13.18 6.60 4.13
CA GLY A 174 11.76 6.95 4.10
C GLY A 174 10.95 6.40 5.27
N GLN A 175 11.50 5.49 6.08
CA GLN A 175 10.80 4.85 7.19
C GLN A 175 11.14 5.44 8.57
N VAL A 176 11.96 6.48 8.64
CA VAL A 176 12.36 7.12 9.90
C VAL A 176 11.15 7.46 10.78
N ALA A 177 10.20 8.21 10.24
CA ALA A 177 9.00 8.59 10.98
C ALA A 177 8.11 7.38 11.33
N ALA A 178 7.99 6.41 10.43
CA ALA A 178 7.16 5.24 10.63
C ALA A 178 7.68 4.30 11.72
N VAL A 179 9.02 4.14 11.84
CA VAL A 179 9.64 3.25 12.84
C VAL A 179 9.72 3.90 14.23
N THR A 180 9.61 5.23 14.34
CA THR A 180 9.72 5.98 15.61
C THR A 180 8.80 5.41 16.70
N GLY A 181 7.55 5.09 16.34
CA GLY A 181 6.59 4.50 17.30
C GLY A 181 7.06 3.16 17.86
N PHE A 182 7.64 2.31 17.03
CA PHE A 182 8.20 1.03 17.44
C PHE A 182 9.44 1.20 18.30
N ILE A 183 10.36 2.10 17.96
CA ILE A 183 11.57 2.40 18.79
C ILE A 183 11.18 2.93 20.18
N ASN A 184 10.20 3.83 20.25
CA ASN A 184 9.68 4.30 21.53
C ASN A 184 9.05 3.17 22.35
N PHE A 185 8.35 2.24 21.70
CA PHE A 185 7.83 1.04 22.34
C PHE A 185 8.96 0.16 22.90
N LEU A 186 10.02 -0.10 22.12
CA LEU A 186 11.20 -0.86 22.57
C LEU A 186 11.88 -0.19 23.75
N ASN A 187 12.09 1.14 23.69
CA ASN A 187 12.67 1.90 24.79
C ASN A 187 11.86 1.73 26.08
N LYS A 188 10.54 1.83 25.99
CA LYS A 188 9.65 1.69 27.15
C LYS A 188 9.60 0.26 27.71
N THR A 189 9.54 -0.75 26.80
CA THR A 189 9.29 -2.14 27.20
C THR A 189 10.57 -2.87 27.62
N LEU A 190 11.70 -2.55 26.98
CA LEU A 190 12.99 -3.19 27.19
C LEU A 190 14.01 -2.28 27.88
N ASN A 191 13.58 -1.10 28.34
CA ASN A 191 14.44 -0.08 28.96
C ASN A 191 15.67 0.28 28.09
N LEU A 192 15.49 0.31 26.77
CA LEU A 192 16.53 0.74 25.83
C LEU A 192 16.62 2.27 25.82
N LYS A 193 17.78 2.79 25.38
CA LYS A 193 18.02 4.23 25.23
C LYS A 193 18.34 4.57 23.78
N LEU A 194 17.50 4.10 22.85
CA LEU A 194 17.65 4.40 21.43
C LEU A 194 17.08 5.79 21.14
N ASP A 195 17.85 6.63 20.47
CA ASP A 195 17.34 7.91 19.97
C ASP A 195 16.59 7.67 18.63
N PRO A 196 15.27 7.92 18.58
CA PRO A 196 14.49 7.74 17.35
C PRO A 196 14.68 8.90 16.36
N ARG A 197 15.50 9.88 16.65
CA ARG A 197 15.73 11.09 15.84
C ARG A 197 17.06 11.01 15.11
N PRO A 198 17.08 10.76 13.79
CA PRO A 198 18.33 10.81 13.03
C PRO A 198 18.81 12.27 12.88
N ASN A 199 20.10 12.43 12.71
CA ASN A 199 20.68 13.71 12.35
C ASN A 199 20.06 14.23 11.04
N GLU A 200 19.53 15.46 11.04
CA GLU A 200 18.82 16.03 9.88
C GLU A 200 19.70 16.15 8.64
N LYS A 201 20.98 16.54 8.80
CA LYS A 201 21.94 16.63 7.68
C LYS A 201 22.11 15.27 7.03
N TRP A 202 22.30 14.24 7.86
CA TRP A 202 22.41 12.87 7.38
C TRP A 202 21.11 12.41 6.68
N LEU A 203 19.94 12.72 7.24
CA LEU A 203 18.66 12.33 6.65
C LEU A 203 18.45 13.01 5.28
N LYS A 204 18.82 14.29 5.14
CA LYS A 204 18.79 15.00 3.85
C LYS A 204 19.72 14.34 2.84
N ALA A 205 20.96 14.04 3.23
CA ALA A 205 21.94 13.35 2.37
C ALA A 205 21.45 11.96 1.95
N ALA A 206 20.96 11.14 2.89
CA ALA A 206 20.44 9.81 2.60
C ALA A 206 19.23 9.83 1.65
N LYS A 207 18.34 10.81 1.83
CA LYS A 207 17.20 11.03 0.93
C LYS A 207 17.65 11.45 -0.47
N ARG A 208 18.66 12.31 -0.58
CA ARG A 208 19.23 12.73 -1.86
C ARG A 208 19.89 11.55 -2.59
N HIS A 209 20.73 10.79 -1.91
CA HIS A 209 21.33 9.56 -2.45
C HIS A 209 20.34 8.54 -2.96
N LYS A 210 19.19 8.39 -2.29
CA LYS A 210 18.12 7.52 -2.77
C LYS A 210 17.55 8.04 -4.08
N SER A 211 17.22 9.34 -4.14
CA SER A 211 16.66 9.96 -5.36
C SER A 211 17.65 9.90 -6.52
N GLU A 212 18.94 10.05 -6.25
CA GLU A 212 20.02 9.92 -7.22
C GLU A 212 20.09 8.50 -7.81
N ARG A 213 20.12 7.47 -6.98
CA ARG A 213 20.09 6.07 -7.43
C ARG A 213 18.87 5.78 -8.29
N GLU A 214 17.67 6.21 -7.86
CA GLU A 214 16.45 6.03 -8.63
C GLU A 214 16.50 6.74 -10.00
N LEU A 215 17.17 7.88 -10.09
CA LEU A 215 17.37 8.61 -11.34
C LEU A 215 18.36 7.88 -12.26
N ILE A 216 19.49 7.41 -11.70
CA ILE A 216 20.50 6.64 -12.43
C ILE A 216 19.91 5.31 -12.94
N ASP A 217 19.16 4.60 -12.12
CA ASP A 217 18.52 3.34 -12.53
C ASP A 217 17.49 3.57 -13.64
N LEU A 218 16.72 4.67 -13.57
CA LEU A 218 15.83 5.06 -14.65
C LEU A 218 16.58 5.38 -15.94
N PHE A 219 17.71 6.08 -15.85
CA PHE A 219 18.56 6.41 -17.01
C PHE A 219 19.15 5.16 -17.68
N LYS A 220 19.62 4.19 -16.89
CA LYS A 220 20.15 2.93 -17.41
C LYS A 220 19.11 2.15 -18.21
N ASN A 221 17.84 2.18 -17.76
CA ASN A 221 16.74 1.44 -18.39
C ASN A 221 15.90 2.31 -19.35
N ARG A 222 16.41 3.44 -19.83
CA ARG A 222 15.65 4.47 -20.56
C ARG A 222 14.94 3.98 -21.81
N TYR A 223 15.49 2.99 -22.49
CA TYR A 223 14.91 2.44 -23.72
C TYR A 223 13.78 1.42 -23.48
N GLU A 224 13.70 0.86 -22.28
CA GLU A 224 12.69 -0.15 -21.90
C GLU A 224 11.50 0.47 -21.18
N VAL A 225 11.65 1.71 -20.70
CA VAL A 225 10.66 2.34 -19.84
C VAL A 225 9.64 3.14 -20.66
N ARG A 226 8.39 2.68 -20.63
CA ARG A 226 7.27 3.45 -21.21
C ARG A 226 7.10 4.78 -20.48
N ASP A 227 6.76 5.86 -21.22
CA ASP A 227 6.59 7.23 -20.70
C ASP A 227 7.84 7.72 -19.94
N PHE A 228 9.01 7.42 -20.50
CA PHE A 228 10.30 7.71 -19.88
C PHE A 228 10.46 9.17 -19.50
N GLU A 229 10.14 10.10 -20.41
CA GLU A 229 10.35 11.55 -20.21
C GLU A 229 9.59 12.06 -18.97
N VAL A 230 8.29 11.74 -18.83
CA VAL A 230 7.50 12.12 -17.66
C VAL A 230 8.07 11.53 -16.38
N LYS A 231 8.50 10.26 -16.42
CA LYS A 231 9.13 9.59 -15.27
C LYS A 231 10.47 10.24 -14.94
N TRP A 232 11.25 10.61 -15.94
CA TRP A 232 12.51 11.32 -15.79
C TRP A 232 12.31 12.65 -15.08
N ILE A 233 11.38 13.47 -15.55
CA ILE A 233 11.05 14.76 -14.95
C ILE A 233 10.62 14.59 -13.48
N VAL A 234 9.73 13.64 -13.17
CA VAL A 234 9.29 13.38 -11.78
C VAL A 234 10.47 12.97 -10.88
N LYS A 235 11.37 12.12 -11.36
CA LYS A 235 12.57 11.70 -10.61
C LYS A 235 13.59 12.83 -10.52
N GLY A 236 13.74 13.63 -11.58
CA GLY A 236 14.55 14.84 -11.60
C GLY A 236 14.06 15.88 -10.57
N LEU A 237 12.76 16.14 -10.49
CA LEU A 237 12.17 17.01 -9.46
C LEU A 237 12.50 16.49 -8.04
N ALA A 238 12.48 15.18 -7.82
CA ALA A 238 12.82 14.59 -6.53
C ALA A 238 14.32 14.75 -6.18
N TYR A 239 15.20 14.61 -7.15
CA TYR A 239 16.65 14.69 -6.95
C TYR A 239 17.16 16.13 -6.89
N PHE A 240 16.83 16.96 -7.89
CA PHE A 240 17.34 18.33 -8.01
C PHE A 240 16.64 19.32 -7.08
N HIS A 241 15.32 19.16 -6.88
CA HIS A 241 14.49 20.11 -6.14
C HIS A 241 13.90 19.55 -4.84
N GLY A 242 14.15 18.27 -4.52
CA GLY A 242 13.60 17.61 -3.32
C GLY A 242 12.08 17.35 -3.37
N ILE A 243 11.43 17.56 -4.51
CA ILE A 243 9.98 17.42 -4.71
C ILE A 243 9.66 15.96 -5.01
N ARG A 244 9.15 15.23 -4.02
CA ARG A 244 8.90 13.78 -4.10
C ARG A 244 7.48 13.38 -4.46
N ARG A 245 6.55 14.33 -4.42
CA ARG A 245 5.12 14.10 -4.68
C ARG A 245 4.66 14.97 -5.83
N ALA A 246 5.19 14.74 -7.02
CA ALA A 246 4.67 15.32 -8.26
C ALA A 246 3.68 14.32 -8.87
N ASP A 247 2.45 14.77 -9.16
CA ASP A 247 1.47 13.95 -9.85
C ASP A 247 1.79 13.95 -11.36
N ARG A 248 2.03 12.76 -11.91
CA ARG A 248 2.34 12.58 -13.32
C ARG A 248 1.25 13.05 -14.28
N LYS A 249 -0.01 13.04 -13.82
CA LYS A 249 -1.17 13.39 -14.67
C LYS A 249 -1.41 14.89 -14.75
N SER A 250 -0.96 15.63 -13.76
CA SER A 250 -1.11 17.09 -13.66
C SER A 250 0.20 17.84 -13.86
N LEU A 251 1.25 17.15 -14.36
CA LEU A 251 2.54 17.76 -14.58
C LEU A 251 2.51 18.58 -15.88
N ASP A 252 2.67 19.90 -15.75
CA ASP A 252 2.83 20.82 -16.88
C ASP A 252 4.32 21.10 -17.09
N PHE A 253 4.82 20.79 -18.29
CA PHE A 253 6.22 20.97 -18.62
C PHE A 253 6.43 21.22 -20.11
N ARG A 254 7.52 21.92 -20.43
CA ARG A 254 7.93 22.21 -21.80
C ARG A 254 9.44 22.04 -21.99
N PRO A 255 9.91 21.63 -23.17
CA PRO A 255 11.35 21.62 -23.50
C PRO A 255 11.93 23.03 -23.37
N ALA A 256 13.08 23.14 -22.71
CA ALA A 256 13.79 24.41 -22.52
C ALA A 256 15.28 24.15 -22.38
N SER A 257 16.11 25.18 -22.59
CA SER A 257 17.55 25.12 -22.33
C SER A 257 17.92 26.13 -21.26
N PHE A 258 18.76 25.69 -20.32
CA PHE A 258 19.31 26.55 -19.30
C PHE A 258 20.85 26.50 -19.34
N ARG A 259 21.53 27.64 -19.54
CA ARG A 259 23.00 27.71 -19.70
C ARG A 259 23.53 26.70 -20.75
N GLU A 260 22.88 26.67 -21.91
CA GLU A 260 23.20 25.75 -23.04
C GLU A 260 22.94 24.25 -22.79
N VAL A 261 22.41 23.88 -21.63
CA VAL A 261 22.03 22.51 -21.31
C VAL A 261 20.55 22.29 -21.62
N ALA A 262 20.27 21.30 -22.46
CA ALA A 262 18.88 20.96 -22.79
C ALA A 262 18.16 20.29 -21.61
N GLY A 263 16.87 20.60 -21.43
CA GLY A 263 16.08 20.08 -20.35
C GLY A 263 14.61 20.45 -20.48
N PHE A 264 13.95 20.58 -19.34
CA PHE A 264 12.53 20.86 -19.22
C PHE A 264 12.26 21.93 -18.17
N GLU A 265 11.49 22.93 -18.53
CA GLU A 265 10.82 23.79 -17.55
C GLU A 265 9.57 23.11 -17.08
N VAL A 266 9.36 23.07 -15.77
CA VAL A 266 8.25 22.38 -15.11
C VAL A 266 7.55 23.37 -14.20
N ASP A 267 6.26 23.63 -14.45
CA ASP A 267 5.45 24.45 -13.58
C ASP A 267 4.89 23.63 -12.41
N PHE A 268 5.33 23.96 -11.19
CA PHE A 268 4.94 23.25 -9.99
C PHE A 268 4.65 24.20 -8.83
N ALA A 269 3.44 24.14 -8.29
CA ALA A 269 3.00 24.94 -7.14
C ALA A 269 3.28 26.46 -7.27
N GLY A 270 3.11 27.01 -8.47
CA GLY A 270 3.30 28.44 -8.76
C GLY A 270 4.77 28.84 -8.95
N SER A 271 5.67 27.90 -9.08
CA SER A 271 7.09 28.12 -9.38
C SER A 271 7.49 27.36 -10.63
N THR A 272 8.30 27.96 -11.49
CA THR A 272 8.90 27.29 -12.64
C THR A 272 10.25 26.67 -12.22
N LEU A 273 10.38 25.38 -12.39
CA LEU A 273 11.56 24.60 -12.01
C LEU A 273 12.19 24.00 -13.27
N TRP A 274 13.51 23.87 -13.28
CA TRP A 274 14.19 23.27 -14.43
C TRP A 274 14.78 21.91 -14.09
N VAL A 275 14.63 20.96 -15.04
CA VAL A 275 15.16 19.59 -14.92
C VAL A 275 15.95 19.29 -16.19
N PRO A 276 17.25 18.88 -16.13
CA PRO A 276 18.02 18.54 -17.31
C PRO A 276 17.42 17.35 -18.06
N SER A 277 17.57 17.30 -19.39
CA SER A 277 17.23 16.11 -20.16
C SER A 277 18.12 14.92 -19.76
N ALA A 278 17.66 13.72 -20.06
CA ALA A 278 18.45 12.52 -19.75
C ALA A 278 19.78 12.49 -20.52
N GLU A 279 19.79 12.96 -21.77
CA GLU A 279 20.98 13.04 -22.63
C GLU A 279 21.97 14.04 -22.04
N SER A 280 21.51 15.20 -21.63
CA SER A 280 22.34 16.23 -21.02
C SER A 280 22.92 15.79 -19.67
N TYR A 281 22.14 15.06 -18.87
CA TYR A 281 22.61 14.50 -17.59
C TYR A 281 23.71 13.45 -17.79
N GLY A 282 23.61 12.63 -18.84
CA GLY A 282 24.62 11.62 -19.18
C GLY A 282 25.91 12.18 -19.78
N SER A 283 25.86 13.37 -20.39
CA SER A 283 27.00 14.00 -21.08
C SER A 283 27.82 14.93 -20.18
N THR A 284 27.19 15.49 -19.16
CA THR A 284 27.79 16.40 -18.18
C THR A 284 27.50 15.90 -16.78
N HIS A 285 28.54 15.71 -15.94
CA HIS A 285 28.32 15.63 -14.50
C HIS A 285 27.82 17.00 -14.02
N VAL A 286 26.52 17.25 -14.21
CA VAL A 286 25.87 18.46 -13.76
C VAL A 286 25.66 18.30 -12.26
N ASP A 287 26.55 18.90 -11.47
CA ASP A 287 26.44 18.89 -10.02
C ASP A 287 25.15 19.55 -9.58
N ALA A 288 24.40 18.90 -8.68
CA ALA A 288 23.13 19.39 -8.14
C ALA A 288 23.27 20.72 -7.37
N GLU A 289 24.49 21.14 -6.99
CA GLU A 289 24.77 22.45 -6.40
C GLU A 289 24.61 23.58 -7.42
N THR A 290 25.10 23.37 -8.64
CA THR A 290 24.97 24.33 -9.75
C THR A 290 23.50 24.53 -10.16
N LEU A 291 22.65 23.54 -9.95
CA LEU A 291 21.22 23.57 -10.30
C LEU A 291 20.34 24.17 -9.19
N GLY A 292 20.77 24.12 -7.92
CA GLY A 292 20.11 24.82 -6.82
C GLY A 292 20.14 26.36 -7.04
N GLU A 293 21.21 26.89 -7.62
CA GLU A 293 21.33 28.29 -8.02
C GLU A 293 20.40 28.65 -9.20
N ALA A 294 20.15 27.71 -10.11
CA ALA A 294 19.25 27.92 -11.25
C ALA A 294 17.80 28.19 -10.82
N THR A 295 17.33 27.52 -9.77
CA THR A 295 15.98 27.70 -9.22
C THR A 295 15.80 29.11 -8.65
N LEU A 296 16.83 29.66 -8.01
CA LEU A 296 16.80 31.01 -7.43
C LEU A 296 16.82 32.11 -8.51
N LEU A 297 17.47 31.89 -9.65
CA LEU A 297 17.58 32.86 -10.74
C LEU A 297 16.29 32.92 -11.58
N ILE A 298 15.60 31.81 -11.81
CA ILE A 298 14.33 31.78 -12.56
C ILE A 298 13.19 32.40 -11.73
N ALA A 299 13.19 32.21 -10.42
CA ALA A 299 12.20 32.82 -9.52
C ALA A 299 12.39 34.34 -9.37
N GLY A 300 13.57 34.88 -9.68
CA GLY A 300 13.89 36.32 -9.58
C GLY A 300 13.65 37.16 -10.85
N SER A 301 13.39 36.52 -12.01
CA SER A 301 13.21 37.24 -13.29
C SER A 301 11.76 37.62 -13.63
N GLY A 302 10.82 37.39 -12.74
CA GLY A 302 9.42 37.81 -12.86
C GLY A 302 9.27 39.29 -12.59
N ASP A 303 9.73 40.15 -13.51
CA ASP A 303 9.46 41.60 -13.53
C ASP A 303 7.93 41.80 -13.68
N ARG A 304 7.28 42.39 -12.67
CA ARG A 304 5.88 42.77 -12.74
C ARG A 304 5.78 44.04 -13.58
N PRO A 305 5.07 44.07 -14.70
CA PRO A 305 4.70 45.32 -15.30
C PRO A 305 3.74 46.07 -14.38
N ARG A 306 3.99 47.34 -14.23
CA ARG A 306 3.19 48.32 -13.49
C ARG A 306 1.79 48.50 -14.09
#